data_0ccc2b92c8c30cb33a1db0827a4ef3db
#
_entry.id   0ccc2b92c8c30cb33a1db0827a4ef3db
#
_cell.length_a   1.000
_cell.length_b   1.000
_cell.length_c   1.000
_cell.angle_alpha   90.00
_cell.angle_beta   90.00
_cell.angle_gamma   90.00
#
_symmetry.space_group_name_H-M   'P 1'
#
loop_
_entity.id
_entity.type
_entity.pdbx_description
1 polymer ?
#
loop_
_entity_poly.entity_id
_entity_poly.type
_entity_poly.pdbx_seq_one_letter_code
_entity_poly.pdbx_strand_id
1 'polypeptide(L)'
;CHGDYQHHNILVTKGDGDDKEEMAVINFEKCIRDNPVRDLYLFMRKLLEKGNWSIELGNLLLETYHQERELTQADYRQLYYRFIYPEKFWKIVNFYYNSGKSWIPGRNLEKMEKLLAQEENKTSFLENYKSTYGCFSFSSY
;
A
#
# COMPACT_ATOMS: atom_id res chain seq x y z
N CYS A 1 -13.09 -6.94 4.63
CA CYS A 1 -12.26 -5.92 3.98
C CYS A 1 -13.06 -5.17 2.94
N HIS A 2 -12.78 -3.88 2.82
CA HIS A 2 -13.34 -3.03 1.77
C HIS A 2 -12.85 -3.46 0.37
N GLY A 3 -11.63 -3.97 0.28
CA GLY A 3 -11.02 -4.48 -0.94
C GLY A 3 -10.47 -3.40 -1.89
N ASP A 4 -10.82 -2.13 -1.69
CA ASP A 4 -10.30 -0.95 -2.42
C ASP A 4 -10.17 0.27 -1.50
N TYR A 5 -9.68 0.03 -0.27
CA TYR A 5 -9.55 1.06 0.75
C TYR A 5 -8.40 2.02 0.41
N GLN A 6 -8.74 3.17 -0.14
CA GLN A 6 -7.80 4.20 -0.58
C GLN A 6 -8.46 5.59 -0.51
N HIS A 7 -7.64 6.63 -0.54
CA HIS A 7 -8.05 8.01 -0.26
C HIS A 7 -9.25 8.55 -1.06
N HIS A 8 -9.46 8.10 -2.29
CA HIS A 8 -10.61 8.54 -3.10
C HIS A 8 -11.93 7.83 -2.73
N ASN A 9 -11.87 6.78 -1.92
CA ASN A 9 -13.04 6.11 -1.36
C ASN A 9 -13.33 6.55 0.09
N ILE A 10 -12.63 7.58 0.58
CA ILE A 10 -12.82 8.18 1.90
C ILE A 10 -13.27 9.61 1.70
N LEU A 11 -14.46 9.93 2.18
CA LEU A 11 -15.02 11.27 2.20
C LEU A 11 -14.81 11.87 3.59
N VAL A 12 -14.30 13.09 3.63
CA VAL A 12 -14.19 13.87 4.85
C VAL A 12 -15.08 15.09 4.69
N THR A 13 -16.09 15.23 5.54
CA THR A 13 -17.00 16.36 5.56
C THR A 13 -16.79 17.16 6.83
N LYS A 14 -16.87 18.50 6.72
CA LYS A 14 -16.93 19.36 7.91
C LYS A 14 -18.37 19.38 8.39
N GLY A 15 -18.60 18.94 9.63
CA GLY A 15 -19.91 19.02 10.27
C GLY A 15 -20.36 20.47 10.47
N ASP A 16 -21.67 20.71 10.40
CA ASP A 16 -22.27 22.01 10.73
C ASP A 16 -22.14 22.24 12.24
N GLY A 17 -21.20 23.10 12.63
CA GLY A 17 -21.08 23.63 13.99
C GLY A 17 -20.36 22.72 14.98
N ASP A 18 -19.18 23.09 15.32
CA ASP A 18 -18.11 22.45 16.09
C ASP A 18 -17.17 21.65 15.18
N ASP A 19 -15.87 21.89 15.29
CA ASP A 19 -14.77 21.36 14.47
C ASP A 19 -14.68 19.82 14.34
N LYS A 20 -15.80 19.14 14.24
CA LYS A 20 -15.87 17.69 14.06
C LYS A 20 -15.88 17.36 12.57
N GLU A 21 -14.78 16.76 12.13
CA GLU A 21 -14.71 16.12 10.82
C GLU A 21 -15.48 14.80 10.86
N GLU A 22 -16.45 14.64 9.97
CA GLU A 22 -17.12 13.34 9.75
C GLU A 22 -16.45 12.61 8.60
N MET A 23 -16.20 11.33 8.79
CA MET A 23 -15.57 10.50 7.80
C MET A 23 -16.52 9.40 7.33
N ALA A 24 -16.67 9.27 6.02
CA ALA A 24 -17.45 8.20 5.40
C ALA A 24 -16.61 7.42 4.40
N VAL A 25 -16.84 6.13 4.31
CA VAL A 25 -16.22 5.24 3.32
C VAL A 25 -17.28 4.81 2.31
N ILE A 26 -16.94 4.86 1.02
CA ILE A 26 -17.83 4.59 -0.10
C ILE A 26 -17.25 3.52 -1.05
N ASN A 27 -18.05 3.04 -2.01
CA ASN A 27 -17.65 2.11 -3.07
C ASN A 27 -17.23 0.72 -2.57
N PHE A 28 -18.19 0.02 -1.95
CA PHE A 28 -17.98 -1.32 -1.37
C PHE A 28 -18.12 -2.48 -2.38
N GLU A 29 -18.12 -2.22 -3.68
CA GLU A 29 -18.34 -3.26 -4.72
C GLU A 29 -17.27 -4.36 -4.71
N LYS A 30 -16.09 -4.06 -4.18
CA LYS A 30 -14.96 -5.00 -4.06
C LYS A 30 -14.84 -5.64 -2.67
N CYS A 31 -15.89 -5.51 -1.85
CA CYS A 31 -15.90 -6.12 -0.52
C CYS A 31 -15.59 -7.61 -0.58
N ILE A 32 -14.66 -8.04 0.27
CA ILE A 32 -14.19 -9.43 0.34
C ILE A 32 -13.90 -9.84 1.77
N ARG A 33 -14.07 -11.11 2.08
CA ARG A 33 -13.61 -11.70 3.34
C ARG A 33 -12.10 -12.00 3.21
N ASP A 34 -11.28 -11.20 3.87
CA ASP A 34 -9.82 -11.32 3.87
C ASP A 34 -9.26 -10.79 5.20
N ASN A 35 -7.96 -10.95 5.43
CA ASN A 35 -7.31 -10.33 6.59
C ASN A 35 -7.37 -8.79 6.46
N PRO A 36 -7.81 -8.06 7.51
CA PRO A 36 -7.91 -6.59 7.51
C PRO A 36 -6.62 -5.85 7.11
N VAL A 37 -5.45 -6.44 7.30
CA VAL A 37 -4.18 -5.84 6.82
C VAL A 37 -4.13 -5.64 5.31
N ARG A 38 -5.02 -6.27 4.54
CA ARG A 38 -5.15 -6.00 3.11
C ARG A 38 -5.56 -4.57 2.84
N ASP A 39 -6.56 -4.06 3.56
CA ASP A 39 -7.02 -2.68 3.40
C ASP A 39 -5.96 -1.70 3.91
N LEU A 40 -5.32 -2.00 5.04
CA LEU A 40 -4.18 -1.24 5.53
C LEU A 40 -3.06 -1.16 4.49
N TYR A 41 -2.69 -2.29 3.88
CA TYR A 41 -1.69 -2.33 2.81
C TYR A 41 -2.09 -1.44 1.62
N LEU A 42 -3.34 -1.53 1.16
CA LEU A 42 -3.81 -0.75 0.01
C LEU A 42 -3.71 0.76 0.27
N PHE A 43 -4.10 1.17 1.47
CA PHE A 43 -4.01 2.56 1.91
C PHE A 43 -2.56 3.03 2.05
N MET A 44 -1.75 2.30 2.83
CA MET A 44 -0.34 2.62 3.06
C MET A 44 0.45 2.69 1.75
N ARG A 45 0.29 1.69 0.88
CA ARG A 45 1.00 1.66 -0.40
C ARG A 45 0.78 2.93 -1.21
N LYS A 46 -0.46 3.43 -1.28
CA LYS A 46 -0.77 4.65 -2.02
C LYS A 46 -0.12 5.89 -1.43
N LEU A 47 -0.07 5.99 -0.12
CA LEU A 47 0.59 7.09 0.58
C LEU A 47 2.11 7.01 0.46
N LEU A 48 2.69 5.82 0.65
CA LEU A 48 4.12 5.59 0.52
C LEU A 48 4.63 5.87 -0.90
N GLU A 49 3.90 5.46 -1.94
CA GLU A 49 4.23 5.80 -3.32
C GLU A 49 4.19 7.31 -3.60
N LYS A 50 3.28 8.06 -2.97
CA LYS A 50 3.22 9.53 -3.06
C LYS A 50 4.33 10.18 -2.22
N GLY A 51 4.64 9.63 -1.06
CA GLY A 51 5.66 10.09 -0.14
C GLY A 51 7.06 9.49 -0.42
N ASN A 52 7.28 8.95 -1.63
CA ASN A 52 8.56 8.40 -2.06
C ASN A 52 9.15 7.35 -1.08
N TRP A 53 8.28 6.50 -0.53
CA TRP A 53 8.62 5.44 0.42
C TRP A 53 9.32 5.93 1.70
N SER A 54 8.90 7.10 2.23
CA SER A 54 9.43 7.63 3.49
C SER A 54 9.23 6.63 4.63
N ILE A 55 10.31 6.35 5.35
CA ILE A 55 10.34 5.47 6.52
C ILE A 55 9.50 6.07 7.65
N GLU A 56 9.63 7.38 7.87
CA GLU A 56 8.90 8.11 8.90
C GLU A 56 7.38 8.02 8.67
N LEU A 57 6.95 8.23 7.43
CA LEU A 57 5.53 8.10 7.06
C LEU A 57 5.03 6.67 7.28
N GLY A 58 5.83 5.67 6.90
CA GLY A 58 5.48 4.27 7.08
C GLY A 58 5.32 3.89 8.55
N ASN A 59 6.26 4.29 9.39
CA ASN A 59 6.22 4.04 10.84
C ASN A 59 5.02 4.76 11.48
N LEU A 60 4.79 6.03 11.15
CA LEU A 60 3.64 6.78 11.65
C LEU A 60 2.31 6.08 11.34
N LEU A 61 2.13 5.61 10.11
CA LEU A 61 0.90 4.92 9.71
C LEU A 61 0.71 3.59 10.45
N LEU A 62 1.78 2.82 10.64
CA LEU A 62 1.74 1.56 11.37
C LEU A 62 1.46 1.77 12.86
N GLU A 63 2.12 2.72 13.48
CA GLU A 63 1.95 3.05 14.89
C GLU A 63 0.53 3.55 15.16
N THR A 64 0.02 4.48 14.33
CA THR A 64 -1.34 5.00 14.45
C THR A 64 -2.37 3.88 14.30
N TYR A 65 -2.20 3.00 13.32
CA TYR A 65 -3.11 1.87 13.15
C TYR A 65 -3.04 0.89 14.32
N HIS A 66 -1.83 0.61 14.82
CA HIS A 66 -1.60 -0.31 15.94
C HIS A 66 -2.27 0.17 17.24
N GLN A 67 -2.38 1.50 17.44
CA GLN A 67 -3.08 2.09 18.59
C GLN A 67 -4.58 1.77 18.60
N GLU A 68 -5.20 1.76 17.40
CA GLU A 68 -6.62 1.45 17.25
C GLU A 68 -6.90 -0.06 17.16
N ARG A 69 -5.99 -0.77 16.55
CA ARG A 69 -6.04 -2.21 16.38
C ARG A 69 -4.65 -2.82 16.45
N GLU A 70 -4.43 -3.63 17.47
CA GLU A 70 -3.18 -4.34 17.68
C GLU A 70 -2.82 -5.19 16.45
N LEU A 71 -1.62 -4.95 15.90
CA LEU A 71 -1.04 -5.74 14.83
C LEU A 71 -0.20 -6.86 15.43
N THR A 72 -0.50 -8.08 15.02
CA THR A 72 0.26 -9.28 15.39
C THR A 72 1.51 -9.43 14.53
N GLN A 73 2.45 -10.28 14.94
CA GLN A 73 3.61 -10.63 14.12
C GLN A 73 3.22 -11.24 12.76
N ALA A 74 2.10 -11.96 12.71
CA ALA A 74 1.55 -12.48 11.46
C ALA A 74 1.06 -11.36 10.53
N ASP A 75 0.46 -10.30 11.11
CA ASP A 75 -0.01 -9.14 10.36
C ASP A 75 1.17 -8.35 9.77
N TYR A 76 2.21 -8.08 10.57
CA TYR A 76 3.44 -7.44 10.08
C TYR A 76 4.12 -8.24 8.96
N ARG A 77 4.19 -9.56 9.10
CA ARG A 77 4.72 -10.44 8.07
C ARG A 77 3.90 -10.40 6.78
N GLN A 78 2.57 -10.41 6.88
CA GLN A 78 1.69 -10.31 5.72
C GLN A 78 1.84 -8.96 5.01
N LEU A 79 1.94 -7.85 5.75
CA LEU A 79 2.20 -6.53 5.19
C LEU A 79 3.53 -6.49 4.44
N TYR A 80 4.58 -7.04 5.04
CA TYR A 80 5.90 -7.11 4.41
C TYR A 80 5.86 -7.82 3.06
N TYR A 81 5.26 -9.00 2.99
CA TYR A 81 5.15 -9.74 1.72
C TYR A 81 4.30 -9.01 0.68
N ARG A 82 3.26 -8.30 1.11
CA ARG A 82 2.44 -7.48 0.21
C ARG A 82 3.24 -6.28 -0.33
N PHE A 83 4.11 -5.65 0.47
CA PHE A 83 4.97 -4.56 0.01
C PHE A 83 6.07 -5.02 -0.95
N ILE A 84 6.64 -6.20 -0.74
CA ILE A 84 7.63 -6.78 -1.66
C ILE A 84 6.99 -7.09 -3.02
N TYR A 85 5.74 -7.56 -3.04
CA TYR A 85 5.10 -8.00 -4.27
C TYR A 85 5.00 -6.85 -5.30
N PRO A 86 5.58 -7.00 -6.51
CA PRO A 86 5.71 -5.92 -7.49
C PRO A 86 4.42 -5.76 -8.32
N GLU A 87 3.28 -5.49 -7.68
CA GLU A 87 1.95 -5.44 -8.31
C GLU A 87 1.88 -4.47 -9.50
N LYS A 88 2.48 -3.28 -9.36
CA LYS A 88 2.47 -2.28 -10.44
C LYS A 88 3.31 -2.72 -11.64
N PHE A 89 4.47 -3.29 -11.39
CA PHE A 89 5.31 -3.84 -12.44
C PHE A 89 4.54 -4.90 -13.23
N TRP A 90 3.92 -5.86 -12.53
CA TRP A 90 3.11 -6.88 -13.16
C TRP A 90 1.92 -6.32 -13.97
N LYS A 91 1.25 -5.30 -13.47
CA LYS A 91 0.16 -4.63 -14.21
C LYS A 91 0.65 -4.01 -15.52
N ILE A 92 1.82 -3.37 -15.51
CA ILE A 92 2.41 -2.75 -16.71
C ILE A 92 2.83 -3.84 -17.70
N VAL A 93 3.53 -4.87 -17.24
CA VAL A 93 3.98 -5.99 -18.06
C VAL A 93 2.79 -6.75 -18.66
N ASN A 94 1.82 -7.10 -17.86
CA ASN A 94 0.63 -7.81 -18.31
C ASN A 94 -0.18 -7.00 -19.34
N PHE A 95 -0.29 -5.68 -19.13
CA PHE A 95 -0.92 -4.82 -20.11
C PHE A 95 -0.14 -4.82 -21.44
N TYR A 96 1.18 -4.77 -21.39
CA TYR A 96 2.03 -4.80 -22.60
C TYR A 96 1.83 -6.10 -23.37
N TYR A 97 1.93 -7.25 -22.72
CA TYR A 97 1.81 -8.55 -23.41
C TYR A 97 0.39 -8.84 -23.92
N ASN A 98 -0.64 -8.37 -23.24
CA ASN A 98 -2.04 -8.67 -23.59
C ASN A 98 -2.69 -7.59 -24.47
N SER A 99 -2.05 -6.44 -24.70
CA SER A 99 -2.64 -5.37 -25.51
C SER A 99 -2.56 -5.61 -27.02
N GLY A 100 -1.80 -6.60 -27.48
CA GLY A 100 -1.58 -6.90 -28.91
C GLY A 100 -0.92 -5.74 -29.68
N LYS A 101 -0.39 -4.74 -28.99
CA LYS A 101 0.25 -3.57 -29.60
C LYS A 101 1.75 -3.80 -29.71
N SER A 102 2.28 -3.52 -30.88
CA SER A 102 3.71 -3.64 -31.18
C SER A 102 4.59 -2.52 -30.58
N TRP A 103 4.00 -1.58 -29.86
CA TRP A 103 4.71 -0.44 -29.25
C TRP A 103 4.25 -0.20 -27.82
N ILE A 104 5.17 0.26 -26.98
CA ILE A 104 4.88 0.60 -25.58
C ILE A 104 4.30 2.02 -25.56
N PRO A 105 3.07 2.22 -25.05
CA PRO A 105 2.52 3.57 -24.86
C PRO A 105 3.44 4.40 -23.96
N GLY A 106 3.76 5.64 -24.34
CA GLY A 106 4.65 6.54 -23.58
C GLY A 106 4.25 6.66 -22.11
N ARG A 107 2.94 6.69 -21.82
CA ARG A 107 2.41 6.67 -20.44
C ARG A 107 2.84 5.44 -19.61
N ASN A 108 3.05 4.28 -20.24
CA ASN A 108 3.51 3.09 -19.53
C ASN A 108 5.02 3.14 -19.29
N LEU A 109 5.77 3.74 -20.19
CA LEU A 109 7.19 3.99 -20.03
C LEU A 109 7.43 4.95 -18.85
N GLU A 110 6.73 6.09 -18.82
CA GLU A 110 6.79 7.05 -17.70
C GLU A 110 6.46 6.40 -16.34
N LYS A 111 5.46 5.50 -16.31
CA LYS A 111 5.12 4.74 -15.08
C LYS A 111 6.24 3.81 -14.66
N MET A 112 6.91 3.16 -15.62
CA MET A 112 8.04 2.28 -15.34
C MET A 112 9.24 3.07 -14.82
N GLU A 113 9.58 4.18 -15.44
CA GLU A 113 10.65 5.09 -15.01
C GLU A 113 10.40 5.58 -13.58
N LYS A 114 9.16 5.96 -13.25
CA LYS A 114 8.79 6.37 -11.90
C LYS A 114 8.92 5.23 -10.88
N LEU A 115 8.61 4.01 -11.26
CA LEU A 115 8.81 2.84 -10.38
C LEU A 115 10.29 2.61 -10.11
N LEU A 116 11.12 2.66 -11.15
CA LEU A 116 12.57 2.48 -11.03
C LEU A 116 13.21 3.59 -10.18
N ALA A 117 12.77 4.84 -10.35
CA ALA A 117 13.26 5.96 -9.54
C ALA A 117 12.94 5.84 -8.04
N GLN A 118 11.92 5.08 -7.67
CA GLN A 118 11.52 4.85 -6.27
C GLN A 118 12.08 3.55 -5.68
N GLU A 119 12.74 2.71 -6.47
CA GLU A 119 13.13 1.35 -6.03
C GLU A 119 14.15 1.39 -4.89
N GLU A 120 15.09 2.31 -4.91
CA GLU A 120 16.10 2.47 -3.84
C GLU A 120 15.44 2.84 -2.51
N ASN A 121 14.54 3.83 -2.52
CA ASN A 121 13.82 4.26 -1.32
C ASN A 121 12.88 3.16 -0.80
N LYS A 122 12.23 2.44 -1.70
CA LYS A 122 11.40 1.29 -1.36
C LYS A 122 12.23 0.18 -0.69
N THR A 123 13.42 -0.11 -1.22
CA THR A 123 14.33 -1.08 -0.63
C THR A 123 14.75 -0.66 0.76
N SER A 124 15.17 0.59 0.94
CA SER A 124 15.53 1.15 2.26
C SER A 124 14.36 1.09 3.25
N PHE A 125 13.15 1.40 2.80
CA PHE A 125 11.94 1.25 3.61
C PHE A 125 11.72 -0.21 4.04
N LEU A 126 11.85 -1.17 3.14
CA LEU A 126 11.65 -2.59 3.42
C LEU A 126 12.71 -3.15 4.38
N GLU A 127 13.95 -2.72 4.28
CA GLU A 127 15.03 -3.06 5.20
C GLU A 127 14.76 -2.52 6.60
N ASN A 128 14.37 -1.25 6.72
CA ASN A 128 13.97 -0.66 7.99
C ASN A 128 12.75 -1.37 8.58
N TYR A 129 11.72 -1.64 7.77
CA TYR A 129 10.55 -2.38 8.19
C TYR A 129 10.90 -3.76 8.76
N LYS A 130 11.77 -4.50 8.07
CA LYS A 130 12.23 -5.81 8.52
C LYS A 130 13.01 -5.71 9.83
N SER A 131 13.86 -4.70 9.97
CA SER A 131 14.64 -4.48 11.20
C SER A 131 13.75 -4.10 12.39
N THR A 132 12.73 -3.28 12.17
CA THR A 132 11.88 -2.74 13.24
C THR A 132 10.78 -3.72 13.68
N TYR A 133 10.11 -4.36 12.72
CA TYR A 133 8.92 -5.17 12.97
C TYR A 133 9.12 -6.67 12.72
N GLY A 134 10.25 -7.07 12.17
CA GLY A 134 10.45 -8.42 11.66
C GLY A 134 11.39 -9.26 12.49
N CYS A 135 10.84 -10.19 13.28
CA CYS A 135 11.50 -11.47 13.53
C CYS A 135 11.06 -12.48 12.47
N PHE A 136 11.35 -12.19 11.18
CA PHE A 136 11.10 -13.16 10.10
C PHE A 136 12.30 -14.09 9.99
N SER A 137 12.46 -14.98 10.96
CA SER A 137 13.34 -16.13 10.77
C SER A 137 12.76 -16.95 9.62
N PHE A 138 13.43 -16.92 8.47
CA PHE A 138 13.27 -17.97 7.48
C PHE A 138 13.73 -19.25 8.15
N SER A 139 12.81 -20.11 8.59
CA SER A 139 13.13 -21.51 8.82
C SER A 139 13.58 -22.05 7.47
N SER A 140 14.88 -22.24 7.31
CA SER A 140 15.45 -22.99 6.19
C SER A 140 14.90 -24.40 6.28
N TYR A 141 14.05 -24.76 5.31
CA TYR A 141 13.75 -26.14 5.02
C TYR A 141 14.78 -26.68 4.05
#